data_d58d9bc55f79792ece2a7a0d01b84e5c
#
_entry.id   d58d9bc55f79792ece2a7a0d01b84e5c
#
_cell.length_a   1.000
_cell.length_b   1.000
_cell.length_c   1.000
_cell.angle_alpha   90.00
_cell.angle_beta   90.00
_cell.angle_gamma   90.00
#
_symmetry.space_group_name_H-M   'P 1'
#
loop_
_entity.id
_entity.type
_entity.pdbx_description
1 polymer ?
#
loop_
_entity_poly.entity_id
_entity_poly.type
_entity_poly.pdbx_seq_one_letter_code
_entity_poly.pdbx_strand_id
1 'polypeptide(L)'
;MQSFKIIKPIHILTPYVRYYWILEDGADVSVSERTLPTGCIQLVFHRGKRLLLVGKKESQPQAFICGQCLNFSDVMSAGKIEMITVVFQPYAARAILQLPLKFFYGELIAVDAIEDLELSILSRKVIEADDHETCIRLIEQFLIHRLYRFEGYEYNLKRISAVFHQINEQAKTNISELSETACLSSKQFNRIFLDYVGATPKEFLRIVRMQRALFKVQQNPSISFAQLAYECGFSDQSHMIKEFKLFSGYTPTENLS
;
A
#
# COMPACT_ATOMS: atom_id res chain seq x y z
N MET A 1 0.59 -26.13 -0.82
CA MET A 1 1.46 -25.48 -1.84
C MET A 1 1.03 -24.03 -1.90
N GLN A 2 1.95 -23.12 -1.65
CA GLN A 2 1.67 -21.69 -1.66
C GLN A 2 1.49 -21.21 -3.11
N SER A 3 0.41 -20.51 -3.39
CA SER A 3 0.11 -19.88 -4.67
C SER A 3 -0.03 -18.38 -4.49
N PHE A 4 0.69 -17.62 -5.31
CA PHE A 4 0.60 -16.16 -5.33
C PHE A 4 0.30 -15.68 -6.75
N LYS A 5 -0.83 -15.02 -6.95
CA LYS A 5 -1.29 -14.57 -8.26
C LYS A 5 -1.53 -13.06 -8.25
N ILE A 6 -0.96 -12.37 -9.24
CA ILE A 6 -1.22 -10.95 -9.50
C ILE A 6 -2.18 -10.82 -10.67
N ILE A 7 -3.23 -10.01 -10.49
CA ILE A 7 -4.26 -9.74 -11.50
C ILE A 7 -4.27 -8.24 -11.79
N LYS A 8 -4.24 -7.87 -13.06
CA LYS A 8 -4.38 -6.47 -13.50
C LYS A 8 -5.85 -6.07 -13.45
N PRO A 9 -6.15 -4.83 -13.02
CA PRO A 9 -7.52 -4.31 -13.10
C PRO A 9 -7.95 -4.11 -14.55
N ILE A 10 -9.27 -4.09 -14.78
CA ILE A 10 -9.82 -3.65 -16.06
C ILE A 10 -9.43 -2.20 -16.37
N HIS A 11 -9.40 -1.84 -17.64
CA HIS A 11 -8.82 -0.59 -18.12
C HIS A 11 -9.31 0.67 -17.40
N ILE A 12 -10.62 0.77 -17.11
CA ILE A 12 -11.22 1.93 -16.43
C ILE A 12 -10.70 2.11 -14.99
N LEU A 13 -10.25 1.04 -14.34
CA LEU A 13 -9.74 1.04 -12.97
C LEU A 13 -8.22 1.24 -12.88
N THR A 14 -7.47 1.16 -13.98
CA THR A 14 -6.00 1.28 -13.97
C THR A 14 -5.45 2.59 -13.37
N PRO A 15 -6.14 3.75 -13.48
CA PRO A 15 -5.71 4.98 -12.81
C PRO A 15 -5.87 4.93 -11.28
N TYR A 16 -6.66 4.02 -10.74
CA TYR A 16 -7.04 3.96 -9.33
C TYR A 16 -6.51 2.73 -8.62
N VAL A 17 -6.47 1.58 -9.31
CA VAL A 17 -6.00 0.30 -8.80
C VAL A 17 -4.71 -0.08 -9.51
N ARG A 18 -3.70 -0.41 -8.72
CA ARG A 18 -2.41 -0.84 -9.24
C ARG A 18 -2.45 -2.28 -9.72
N TYR A 19 -2.98 -3.17 -8.88
CA TYR A 19 -3.26 -4.58 -9.14
C TYR A 19 -4.11 -5.16 -8.01
N TYR A 20 -4.66 -6.34 -8.25
CA TYR A 20 -5.13 -7.26 -7.22
C TYR A 20 -4.08 -8.35 -7.02
N TRP A 21 -3.97 -8.87 -5.80
CA TRP A 21 -3.25 -10.11 -5.59
C TRP A 21 -4.06 -11.09 -4.76
N ILE A 22 -3.84 -12.37 -5.03
CA ILE A 22 -4.45 -13.48 -4.34
C ILE A 22 -3.33 -14.33 -3.78
N LEU A 23 -3.41 -14.62 -2.49
CA LEU A 23 -2.51 -15.52 -1.78
C LEU A 23 -3.32 -16.69 -1.27
N GLU A 24 -2.91 -17.89 -1.64
CA GLU A 24 -3.44 -19.14 -1.12
C GLU A 24 -2.30 -19.95 -0.53
N ASP A 25 -2.47 -20.46 0.66
CA ASP A 25 -1.59 -21.47 1.23
C ASP A 25 -2.43 -22.54 1.91
N GLY A 26 -2.37 -23.74 1.33
CA GLY A 26 -3.06 -24.92 1.86
C GLY A 26 -2.29 -25.62 3.00
N ALA A 27 -1.08 -25.16 3.33
CA ALA A 27 -0.28 -25.76 4.37
C ALA A 27 -0.88 -25.46 5.77
N ASP A 28 -0.95 -26.48 6.59
CA ASP A 28 -1.39 -26.33 8.00
C ASP A 28 -0.18 -26.08 8.91
N VAL A 29 0.84 -25.40 8.35
CA VAL A 29 2.07 -25.06 9.05
C VAL A 29 2.08 -23.56 9.32
N SER A 30 2.46 -23.19 10.53
CA SER A 30 2.63 -21.78 10.88
C SER A 30 3.87 -21.22 10.21
N VAL A 31 3.68 -20.20 9.37
CA VAL A 31 4.76 -19.46 8.71
C VAL A 31 4.71 -18.02 9.18
N SER A 32 5.86 -17.51 9.63
CA SER A 32 6.01 -16.09 10.00
C SER A 32 6.60 -15.34 8.82
N GLU A 33 5.95 -14.26 8.42
CA GLU A 33 6.41 -13.39 7.34
C GLU A 33 6.46 -11.94 7.79
N ARG A 34 7.37 -11.18 7.18
CA ARG A 34 7.51 -9.75 7.41
C ARG A 34 6.91 -8.96 6.27
N THR A 35 5.96 -8.11 6.59
CA THR A 35 5.36 -7.17 5.64
C THR A 35 6.08 -5.82 5.73
N LEU A 36 6.45 -5.27 4.57
CA LEU A 36 7.15 -4.00 4.45
C LEU A 36 6.20 -2.88 4.00
N PRO A 37 6.50 -1.62 4.34
CA PRO A 37 5.73 -0.48 3.84
C PRO A 37 5.73 -0.44 2.30
N THR A 38 4.56 -0.48 1.70
CA THR A 38 4.40 -0.53 0.22
C THR A 38 4.20 0.85 -0.42
N GLY A 39 3.86 1.84 0.37
CA GLY A 39 3.44 3.16 -0.15
C GLY A 39 2.05 3.15 -0.78
N CYS A 40 1.26 2.10 -0.56
CA CYS A 40 -0.08 1.94 -1.11
C CYS A 40 -1.08 1.65 0.01
N ILE A 41 -2.27 2.22 -0.11
CA ILE A 41 -3.43 1.77 0.68
C ILE A 41 -3.90 0.44 0.10
N GLN A 42 -4.30 -0.48 0.97
CA GLN A 42 -4.78 -1.80 0.57
C GLN A 42 -6.14 -2.09 1.22
N LEU A 43 -7.03 -2.71 0.46
CA LEU A 43 -8.26 -3.29 0.98
C LEU A 43 -8.11 -4.81 0.91
N VAL A 44 -8.15 -5.45 2.06
CA VAL A 44 -7.81 -6.86 2.25
C VAL A 44 -9.02 -7.65 2.70
N PHE A 45 -9.20 -8.85 2.14
CA PHE A 45 -10.25 -9.80 2.49
C PHE A 45 -9.60 -11.14 2.81
N HIS A 46 -9.80 -11.66 4.03
CA HIS A 46 -9.47 -13.02 4.41
C HIS A 46 -10.66 -13.93 4.10
N ARG A 47 -10.48 -14.88 3.22
CA ARG A 47 -11.45 -15.93 2.90
C ARG A 47 -11.13 -17.24 3.63
N GLY A 48 -9.85 -17.43 3.97
CA GLY A 48 -9.38 -18.50 4.84
C GLY A 48 -9.16 -18.04 6.29
N LYS A 49 -8.20 -18.66 6.97
CA LYS A 49 -7.80 -18.24 8.31
C LYS A 49 -7.10 -16.88 8.27
N ARG A 50 -7.40 -16.06 9.24
CA ARG A 50 -6.83 -14.71 9.38
C ARG A 50 -5.39 -14.80 9.88
N LEU A 51 -4.54 -13.89 9.39
CA LEU A 51 -3.18 -13.76 9.90
C LEU A 51 -3.17 -13.16 11.31
N LEU A 52 -2.21 -13.58 12.12
CA LEU A 52 -1.91 -13.02 13.43
C LEU A 52 -0.88 -11.89 13.29
N LEU A 53 -1.11 -10.77 13.94
CA LEU A 53 -0.12 -9.72 14.14
C LEU A 53 0.77 -10.12 15.31
N VAL A 54 2.01 -10.51 15.03
CA VAL A 54 2.92 -11.08 16.03
C VAL A 54 3.15 -10.11 17.20
N GLY A 55 3.35 -8.82 16.91
CA GLY A 55 3.59 -7.80 17.93
C GLY A 55 2.40 -7.49 18.84
N LYS A 56 1.16 -7.66 18.35
CA LYS A 56 -0.07 -7.39 19.09
C LYS A 56 -0.73 -8.65 19.63
N LYS A 57 -0.31 -9.84 19.18
CA LYS A 57 -0.94 -11.15 19.49
C LYS A 57 -2.45 -11.20 19.16
N GLU A 58 -2.85 -10.44 18.14
CA GLU A 58 -4.22 -10.30 17.68
C GLU A 58 -4.36 -10.78 16.25
N SER A 59 -5.50 -11.37 15.90
CA SER A 59 -5.81 -11.69 14.50
C SER A 59 -6.17 -10.43 13.74
N GLN A 60 -5.70 -10.34 12.50
CA GLN A 60 -6.18 -9.31 11.58
C GLN A 60 -7.72 -9.41 11.43
N PRO A 61 -8.43 -8.30 11.18
CA PRO A 61 -9.86 -8.36 10.87
C PRO A 61 -10.13 -9.22 9.62
N GLN A 62 -11.35 -9.72 9.50
CA GLN A 62 -11.76 -10.54 8.34
C GLN A 62 -11.65 -9.77 7.02
N ALA A 63 -12.09 -8.50 7.04
CA ALA A 63 -11.84 -7.53 5.97
C ALA A 63 -11.40 -6.21 6.60
N PHE A 64 -10.39 -5.58 6.00
CA PHE A 64 -9.83 -4.36 6.56
C PHE A 64 -9.15 -3.50 5.49
N ILE A 65 -8.99 -2.22 5.82
CA ILE A 65 -8.16 -1.28 5.08
C ILE A 65 -6.83 -1.16 5.82
N CYS A 66 -5.73 -1.44 5.10
CA CYS A 66 -4.38 -1.21 5.57
C CYS A 66 -3.93 0.17 5.11
N GLY A 67 -3.66 1.05 6.07
CA GLY A 67 -3.18 2.41 5.83
C GLY A 67 -1.68 2.47 5.50
N GLN A 68 -1.20 3.68 5.24
CA GLN A 68 0.25 3.93 5.10
C GLN A 68 0.94 3.70 6.44
N CYS A 69 2.10 3.06 6.41
CA CYS A 69 2.96 2.89 7.59
C CYS A 69 4.43 3.13 7.22
N LEU A 70 5.26 3.38 8.23
CA LEU A 70 6.71 3.53 8.06
C LEU A 70 7.50 2.33 8.58
N ASN A 71 6.86 1.46 9.34
CA ASN A 71 7.49 0.33 9.98
C ASN A 71 7.01 -0.98 9.38
N PHE A 72 7.84 -1.99 9.42
CA PHE A 72 7.44 -3.36 9.10
C PHE A 72 6.45 -3.91 10.15
N SER A 73 5.73 -4.95 9.76
CA SER A 73 4.91 -5.77 10.66
C SER A 73 5.20 -7.23 10.43
N ASP A 74 5.38 -7.98 11.50
CA ASP A 74 5.49 -9.42 11.43
C ASP A 74 4.09 -10.04 11.57
N VAL A 75 3.75 -10.88 10.60
CA VAL A 75 2.48 -11.63 10.55
C VAL A 75 2.76 -13.12 10.57
N MET A 76 1.85 -13.88 11.13
CA MET A 76 1.97 -15.33 11.24
C MET A 76 0.69 -16.00 10.75
N SER A 77 0.83 -17.03 9.93
CA SER A 77 -0.28 -17.88 9.56
C SER A 77 -0.59 -18.91 10.65
N ALA A 78 -1.86 -19.27 10.81
CA ALA A 78 -2.31 -20.29 11.75
C ALA A 78 -3.19 -21.35 11.04
N GLY A 79 -2.81 -21.75 9.82
CA GLY A 79 -3.51 -22.73 8.98
C GLY A 79 -3.78 -22.21 7.56
N LYS A 80 -4.73 -22.80 6.87
CA LYS A 80 -5.02 -22.45 5.45
C LYS A 80 -5.33 -20.99 5.29
N ILE A 81 -4.52 -20.31 4.46
CA ILE A 81 -4.69 -18.90 4.09
C ILE A 81 -5.37 -18.83 2.74
N GLU A 82 -6.31 -17.94 2.62
CA GLU A 82 -6.86 -17.46 1.36
C GLU A 82 -7.14 -15.96 1.53
N MET A 83 -6.41 -15.15 0.79
CA MET A 83 -6.51 -13.70 0.87
C MET A 83 -6.65 -13.08 -0.51
N ILE A 84 -7.51 -12.08 -0.62
CA ILE A 84 -7.63 -11.23 -1.79
C ILE A 84 -7.35 -9.80 -1.35
N THR A 85 -6.48 -9.11 -2.07
CA THR A 85 -6.11 -7.74 -1.77
C THR A 85 -6.24 -6.85 -2.99
N VAL A 86 -6.90 -5.72 -2.79
CA VAL A 86 -6.90 -4.59 -3.72
C VAL A 86 -5.75 -3.67 -3.33
N VAL A 87 -4.79 -3.46 -4.22
CA VAL A 87 -3.71 -2.49 -4.02
C VAL A 87 -4.03 -1.25 -4.85
N PHE A 88 -4.33 -0.16 -4.18
CA PHE A 88 -4.65 1.10 -4.83
C PHE A 88 -3.41 1.81 -5.35
N GLN A 89 -3.56 2.65 -6.37
CA GLN A 89 -2.54 3.66 -6.66
C GLN A 89 -2.36 4.55 -5.39
N PRO A 90 -1.13 4.96 -5.07
CA PRO A 90 -0.86 5.63 -3.79
C PRO A 90 -1.73 6.86 -3.49
N TYR A 91 -2.26 7.51 -4.52
CA TYR A 91 -3.06 8.74 -4.45
C TYR A 91 -4.56 8.51 -4.67
N ALA A 92 -4.99 7.29 -4.99
CA ALA A 92 -6.33 7.08 -5.56
C ALA A 92 -7.34 6.46 -4.60
N ALA A 93 -6.89 5.84 -3.50
CA ALA A 93 -7.79 5.16 -2.56
C ALA A 93 -8.88 6.10 -1.99
N ARG A 94 -8.57 7.39 -1.81
CA ARG A 94 -9.55 8.39 -1.35
C ARG A 94 -10.74 8.53 -2.28
N ALA A 95 -10.54 8.45 -3.60
CA ALA A 95 -11.62 8.54 -4.58
C ALA A 95 -12.65 7.41 -4.43
N ILE A 96 -12.19 6.24 -4.01
CA ILE A 96 -13.01 5.04 -3.84
C ILE A 96 -13.60 4.98 -2.42
N LEU A 97 -12.75 5.17 -1.40
CA LEU A 97 -13.16 5.04 0.00
C LEU A 97 -13.92 6.26 0.49
N GLN A 98 -13.76 7.41 -0.18
CA GLN A 98 -14.42 8.70 0.16
C GLN A 98 -14.15 9.17 1.59
N LEU A 99 -13.06 8.69 2.19
CA LEU A 99 -12.61 9.00 3.55
C LEU A 99 -11.23 9.68 3.52
N PRO A 100 -10.94 10.61 4.43
CA PRO A 100 -9.61 11.17 4.57
C PRO A 100 -8.61 10.11 5.01
N LEU A 101 -7.63 9.79 4.15
CA LEU A 101 -6.71 8.67 4.39
C LEU A 101 -5.76 8.87 5.56
N LYS A 102 -5.62 10.11 6.06
CA LYS A 102 -4.85 10.41 7.28
C LYS A 102 -5.31 9.63 8.51
N PHE A 103 -6.58 9.24 8.58
CA PHE A 103 -7.12 8.45 9.70
C PHE A 103 -6.70 6.98 9.68
N PHE A 104 -6.11 6.52 8.57
CA PHE A 104 -5.63 5.15 8.40
C PHE A 104 -4.12 5.01 8.62
N TYR A 105 -3.41 6.12 8.94
CA TYR A 105 -1.96 6.08 9.09
C TYR A 105 -1.51 5.19 10.25
N GLY A 106 -0.70 4.18 9.94
CA GLY A 106 -0.20 3.18 10.89
C GLY A 106 -1.23 2.15 11.36
N GLU A 107 -2.44 2.17 10.79
CA GLU A 107 -3.56 1.36 11.29
C GLU A 107 -4.05 0.32 10.28
N LEU A 108 -4.60 -0.76 10.83
CA LEU A 108 -5.46 -1.72 10.15
C LEU A 108 -6.88 -1.47 10.66
N ILE A 109 -7.73 -0.88 9.83
CA ILE A 109 -9.10 -0.55 10.22
C ILE A 109 -10.05 -1.59 9.64
N ALA A 110 -10.74 -2.33 10.51
CA ALA A 110 -11.74 -3.31 10.10
C ALA A 110 -12.85 -2.64 9.27
N VAL A 111 -13.30 -3.29 8.20
CA VAL A 111 -14.40 -2.79 7.37
C VAL A 111 -15.66 -2.55 8.22
N ASP A 112 -15.92 -3.43 9.19
CA ASP A 112 -17.09 -3.32 10.08
C ASP A 112 -16.99 -2.15 11.06
N ALA A 113 -15.80 -1.58 11.28
CA ALA A 113 -15.60 -0.37 12.08
C ALA A 113 -15.78 0.93 11.28
N ILE A 114 -16.00 0.81 9.96
CA ILE A 114 -16.27 1.93 9.07
C ILE A 114 -17.77 1.99 8.85
N GLU A 115 -18.39 3.14 9.07
CA GLU A 115 -19.81 3.37 8.83
C GLU A 115 -20.11 3.47 7.32
N ASP A 116 -19.80 2.37 6.57
CA ASP A 116 -19.98 2.25 5.12
C ASP A 116 -20.70 0.93 4.81
N LEU A 117 -22.03 1.02 4.67
CA LEU A 117 -22.87 -0.15 4.41
C LEU A 117 -22.53 -0.85 3.09
N GLU A 118 -22.20 -0.10 2.04
CA GLU A 118 -21.87 -0.69 0.73
C GLU A 118 -20.56 -1.47 0.79
N LEU A 119 -19.56 -0.95 1.51
CA LEU A 119 -18.28 -1.63 1.72
C LEU A 119 -18.45 -2.89 2.59
N SER A 120 -19.31 -2.83 3.62
CA SER A 120 -19.65 -3.99 4.46
C SER A 120 -20.40 -5.07 3.66
N ILE A 121 -21.31 -4.69 2.76
CA ILE A 121 -21.99 -5.62 1.86
C ILE A 121 -21.00 -6.26 0.87
N LEU A 122 -20.10 -5.47 0.27
CA LEU A 122 -19.04 -5.99 -0.58
C LEU A 122 -18.19 -7.02 0.17
N SER A 123 -17.75 -6.68 1.38
CA SER A 123 -16.91 -7.56 2.21
C SER A 123 -17.54 -8.94 2.38
N ARG A 124 -18.81 -9.00 2.79
CA ARG A 124 -19.54 -10.26 2.94
C ARG A 124 -19.62 -11.04 1.62
N LYS A 125 -20.00 -10.38 0.52
CA LYS A 125 -20.11 -11.02 -0.79
C LYS A 125 -18.78 -11.60 -1.28
N VAL A 126 -17.67 -10.89 -1.07
CA VAL A 126 -16.32 -11.36 -1.46
C VAL A 126 -15.89 -12.55 -0.61
N ILE A 127 -16.18 -12.53 0.69
CA ILE A 127 -15.83 -13.64 1.60
C ILE A 127 -16.64 -14.90 1.26
N GLU A 128 -17.91 -14.76 0.90
CA GLU A 128 -18.86 -15.86 0.64
C GLU A 128 -18.84 -16.36 -0.81
N ALA A 129 -18.18 -15.66 -1.74
CA ALA A 129 -18.16 -16.02 -3.16
C ALA A 129 -17.47 -17.38 -3.40
N ASP A 130 -17.92 -18.13 -4.41
CA ASP A 130 -17.44 -19.49 -4.67
C ASP A 130 -16.02 -19.52 -5.25
N ASP A 131 -15.63 -18.49 -6.03
CA ASP A 131 -14.36 -18.46 -6.75
C ASP A 131 -13.76 -17.06 -6.83
N HIS A 132 -12.46 -17.00 -7.17
CA HIS A 132 -11.69 -15.75 -7.25
C HIS A 132 -12.13 -14.82 -8.38
N GLU A 133 -12.63 -15.35 -9.48
CA GLU A 133 -13.10 -14.54 -10.61
C GLU A 133 -14.36 -13.77 -10.20
N THR A 134 -15.28 -14.43 -9.52
CA THR A 134 -16.45 -13.81 -8.92
C THR A 134 -16.07 -12.75 -7.89
N CYS A 135 -15.07 -13.01 -7.03
CA CYS A 135 -14.55 -12.02 -6.08
C CYS A 135 -14.05 -10.76 -6.80
N ILE A 136 -13.18 -10.92 -7.78
CA ILE A 136 -12.63 -9.77 -8.53
C ILE A 136 -13.74 -9.00 -9.24
N ARG A 137 -14.69 -9.67 -9.86
CA ARG A 137 -15.85 -9.04 -10.51
C ARG A 137 -16.68 -8.21 -9.53
N LEU A 138 -16.98 -8.73 -8.34
CA LEU A 138 -17.71 -8.01 -7.29
C LEU A 138 -16.94 -6.77 -6.82
N ILE A 139 -15.64 -6.91 -6.63
CA ILE A 139 -14.75 -5.81 -6.25
C ILE A 139 -14.76 -4.73 -7.35
N GLU A 140 -14.55 -5.10 -8.61
CA GLU A 140 -14.51 -4.14 -9.72
C GLU A 140 -15.85 -3.41 -9.92
N GLN A 141 -16.97 -4.10 -9.80
CA GLN A 141 -18.30 -3.49 -9.85
C GLN A 141 -18.48 -2.43 -8.74
N PHE A 142 -18.08 -2.76 -7.52
CA PHE A 142 -18.11 -1.81 -6.41
C PHE A 142 -17.21 -0.60 -6.65
N LEU A 143 -15.97 -0.82 -7.10
CA LEU A 143 -15.01 0.26 -7.36
C LEU A 143 -15.52 1.20 -8.44
N ILE A 144 -16.07 0.66 -9.54
CA ILE A 144 -16.67 1.45 -10.62
C ILE A 144 -17.87 2.26 -10.11
N HIS A 145 -18.76 1.62 -9.36
CA HIS A 145 -19.91 2.31 -8.77
C HIS A 145 -19.50 3.50 -7.91
N ARG A 146 -18.47 3.32 -7.09
CA ARG A 146 -17.89 4.39 -6.24
C ARG A 146 -17.30 5.52 -7.07
N LEU A 147 -16.60 5.22 -8.17
CA LEU A 147 -16.00 6.23 -9.03
C LEU A 147 -17.07 7.11 -9.72
N TYR A 148 -18.17 6.52 -10.15
CA TYR A 148 -19.29 7.29 -10.74
C TYR A 148 -19.97 8.24 -9.76
N ARG A 149 -19.87 7.99 -8.46
CA ARG A 149 -20.42 8.83 -7.38
C ARG A 149 -19.43 9.82 -6.82
N PHE A 150 -18.18 9.80 -7.31
CA PHE A 150 -17.11 10.67 -6.83
C PHE A 150 -17.19 12.04 -7.51
N GLU A 151 -18.05 12.92 -6.96
CA GLU A 151 -18.19 14.30 -7.41
C GLU A 151 -17.27 15.27 -6.61
N GLY A 152 -16.68 16.24 -7.30
CA GLY A 152 -16.04 17.42 -6.69
C GLY A 152 -14.58 17.28 -6.25
N TYR A 153 -13.96 16.10 -6.33
CA TYR A 153 -12.55 15.89 -5.91
C TYR A 153 -11.58 15.67 -7.07
N GLU A 154 -12.05 15.62 -8.30
CA GLU A 154 -11.26 15.29 -9.48
C GLU A 154 -10.04 16.22 -9.66
N TYR A 155 -10.21 17.51 -9.33
CA TYR A 155 -9.16 18.50 -9.47
C TYR A 155 -7.95 18.23 -8.54
N ASN A 156 -8.19 17.91 -7.27
CA ASN A 156 -7.10 17.57 -6.35
C ASN A 156 -6.49 16.21 -6.69
N LEU A 157 -7.29 15.26 -7.14
CA LEU A 157 -6.78 13.95 -7.59
C LEU A 157 -5.81 14.12 -8.77
N LYS A 158 -6.15 14.94 -9.77
CA LYS A 158 -5.27 15.25 -10.90
C LYS A 158 -3.96 15.91 -10.46
N ARG A 159 -4.02 16.87 -9.53
CA ARG A 159 -2.84 17.53 -8.97
C ARG A 159 -1.91 16.55 -8.26
N ILE A 160 -2.47 15.70 -7.39
CA ILE A 160 -1.69 14.70 -6.66
C ILE A 160 -1.16 13.64 -7.61
N SER A 161 -1.93 13.20 -8.60
CA SER A 161 -1.45 12.28 -9.65
C SER A 161 -0.24 12.84 -10.41
N ALA A 162 -0.22 14.14 -10.77
CA ALA A 162 0.92 14.78 -11.41
C ALA A 162 2.18 14.75 -10.52
N VAL A 163 2.00 14.97 -9.21
CA VAL A 163 3.09 14.83 -8.21
C VAL A 163 3.67 13.41 -8.21
N PHE A 164 2.83 12.39 -8.32
CA PHE A 164 3.28 11.00 -8.38
C PHE A 164 4.04 10.66 -9.67
N HIS A 165 3.66 11.26 -10.80
CA HIS A 165 4.46 11.16 -12.03
C HIS A 165 5.88 11.71 -11.79
N GLN A 166 6.00 12.91 -11.24
CA GLN A 166 7.32 13.49 -10.93
C GLN A 166 8.13 12.64 -9.96
N ILE A 167 7.50 12.14 -8.89
CA ILE A 167 8.18 11.24 -7.92
C ILE A 167 8.71 9.99 -8.62
N ASN A 168 7.97 9.42 -9.56
CA ASN A 168 8.38 8.19 -10.26
C ASN A 168 9.54 8.45 -11.24
N GLU A 169 9.55 9.59 -11.91
CA GLU A 169 10.57 9.96 -12.90
C GLU A 169 11.88 10.42 -12.26
N GLN A 170 11.82 11.04 -11.10
CA GLN A 170 12.98 11.67 -10.46
C GLN A 170 13.35 10.95 -9.16
N ALA A 171 14.63 10.53 -9.06
CA ALA A 171 15.15 9.91 -7.84
C ALA A 171 15.28 10.92 -6.69
N LYS A 172 15.56 12.18 -6.99
CA LYS A 172 15.68 13.26 -6.02
C LYS A 172 14.63 14.31 -6.32
N THR A 173 13.65 14.42 -5.45
CA THR A 173 12.63 15.48 -5.46
C THR A 173 12.54 16.07 -4.06
N ASN A 174 12.30 17.37 -4.00
CA ASN A 174 12.05 18.06 -2.74
C ASN A 174 10.58 18.49 -2.65
N ILE A 175 10.12 18.78 -1.43
CA ILE A 175 8.71 19.09 -1.17
C ILE A 175 8.28 20.41 -1.85
N SER A 176 9.18 21.37 -2.04
CA SER A 176 8.88 22.62 -2.73
C SER A 176 8.53 22.34 -4.19
N GLU A 177 9.38 21.62 -4.92
CA GLU A 177 9.13 21.22 -6.31
C GLU A 177 7.81 20.45 -6.46
N LEU A 178 7.50 19.54 -5.53
CA LEU A 178 6.23 18.80 -5.55
C LEU A 178 5.02 19.73 -5.32
N SER A 179 5.14 20.71 -4.45
CA SER A 179 4.07 21.67 -4.22
C SER A 179 3.84 22.60 -5.42
N GLU A 180 4.90 22.97 -6.13
CA GLU A 180 4.86 23.73 -7.40
C GLU A 180 4.17 22.91 -8.49
N THR A 181 4.54 21.63 -8.67
CA THR A 181 3.87 20.72 -9.61
C THR A 181 2.38 20.58 -9.33
N ALA A 182 2.00 20.54 -8.05
CA ALA A 182 0.59 20.53 -7.65
C ALA A 182 -0.12 21.90 -7.83
N CYS A 183 0.59 22.96 -8.17
CA CYS A 183 0.10 24.35 -8.17
C CYS A 183 -0.57 24.73 -6.82
N LEU A 184 0.11 24.41 -5.71
CA LEU A 184 -0.37 24.64 -4.34
C LEU A 184 0.70 25.33 -3.49
N SER A 185 0.29 26.12 -2.51
CA SER A 185 1.21 26.52 -1.46
C SER A 185 1.64 25.30 -0.63
N SER A 186 2.84 25.35 -0.04
CA SER A 186 3.38 24.24 0.75
C SER A 186 2.42 23.77 1.87
N LYS A 187 1.69 24.69 2.50
CA LYS A 187 0.68 24.39 3.54
C LYS A 187 -0.52 23.63 2.96
N GLN A 188 -1.05 24.08 1.82
CA GLN A 188 -2.16 23.42 1.13
C GLN A 188 -1.74 22.07 0.58
N PHE A 189 -0.54 21.97 -0.02
CA PHE A 189 0.02 20.74 -0.52
C PHE A 189 0.12 19.68 0.58
N ASN A 190 0.76 19.98 1.71
CA ASN A 190 0.87 19.04 2.84
C ASN A 190 -0.50 18.53 3.31
N ARG A 191 -1.49 19.42 3.43
CA ARG A 191 -2.85 19.03 3.86
C ARG A 191 -3.54 18.11 2.86
N ILE A 192 -3.52 18.48 1.57
CA ILE A 192 -4.17 17.70 0.51
C ILE A 192 -3.44 16.38 0.31
N PHE A 193 -2.11 16.39 0.30
CA PHE A 193 -1.31 15.16 0.18
C PHE A 193 -1.63 14.19 1.33
N LEU A 194 -1.64 14.66 2.57
CA LEU A 194 -1.98 13.86 3.74
C LEU A 194 -3.40 13.26 3.64
N ASP A 195 -4.38 14.03 3.16
CA ASP A 195 -5.76 13.56 2.98
C ASP A 195 -5.89 12.51 1.86
N TYR A 196 -5.08 12.59 0.78
CA TYR A 196 -5.16 11.71 -0.39
C TYR A 196 -4.26 10.49 -0.30
N VAL A 197 -3.12 10.60 0.39
CA VAL A 197 -2.09 9.55 0.46
C VAL A 197 -2.07 8.84 1.81
N GLY A 198 -2.52 9.53 2.87
CA GLY A 198 -2.52 8.96 4.22
C GLY A 198 -1.19 9.08 4.96
N ALA A 199 -0.20 9.75 4.37
CA ALA A 199 1.10 10.06 4.99
C ALA A 199 1.53 11.46 4.56
N THR A 200 2.42 12.11 5.31
CA THR A 200 3.00 13.38 4.87
C THR A 200 3.89 13.18 3.64
N PRO A 201 4.10 14.23 2.81
CA PRO A 201 5.02 14.11 1.67
C PRO A 201 6.42 13.63 2.07
N LYS A 202 6.92 14.09 3.21
CA LYS A 202 8.23 13.69 3.75
C LYS A 202 8.28 12.18 4.08
N GLU A 203 7.27 11.68 4.75
CA GLU A 203 7.17 10.25 5.11
C GLU A 203 7.01 9.40 3.86
N PHE A 204 6.16 9.83 2.93
CA PHE A 204 5.97 9.11 1.67
C PHE A 204 7.26 9.01 0.84
N LEU A 205 8.02 10.09 0.72
CA LEU A 205 9.32 10.06 0.04
C LEU A 205 10.34 9.14 0.73
N ARG A 206 10.25 8.93 2.06
CA ARG A 206 11.06 7.92 2.76
C ARG A 206 10.67 6.51 2.29
N ILE A 207 9.38 6.20 2.20
CA ILE A 207 8.89 4.91 1.67
C ILE A 207 9.41 4.69 0.25
N VAL A 208 9.27 5.70 -0.62
CA VAL A 208 9.72 5.61 -2.02
C VAL A 208 11.21 5.32 -2.13
N ARG A 209 12.06 6.04 -1.36
CA ARG A 209 13.51 5.77 -1.34
C ARG A 209 13.82 4.35 -0.92
N MET A 210 13.14 3.87 0.12
CA MET A 210 13.32 2.50 0.62
C MET A 210 12.90 1.46 -0.42
N GLN A 211 11.72 1.62 -1.06
CA GLN A 211 11.25 0.70 -2.11
C GLN A 211 12.21 0.67 -3.30
N ARG A 212 12.75 1.82 -3.69
CA ARG A 212 13.79 1.90 -4.74
C ARG A 212 15.07 1.17 -4.33
N ALA A 213 15.50 1.33 -3.08
CA ALA A 213 16.71 0.66 -2.58
C ALA A 213 16.54 -0.86 -2.56
N LEU A 214 15.41 -1.36 -2.07
CA LEU A 214 15.07 -2.79 -2.10
C LEU A 214 15.08 -3.34 -3.53
N PHE A 215 14.41 -2.67 -4.45
CA PHE A 215 14.36 -3.09 -5.85
C PHE A 215 15.76 -3.13 -6.49
N LYS A 216 16.58 -2.09 -6.29
CA LYS A 216 17.94 -2.03 -6.85
C LYS A 216 18.86 -3.10 -6.29
N VAL A 217 18.78 -3.38 -5.00
CA VAL A 217 19.55 -4.44 -4.35
C VAL A 217 19.17 -5.81 -4.91
N GLN A 218 17.88 -6.07 -5.13
CA GLN A 218 17.41 -7.32 -5.75
C GLN A 218 17.89 -7.47 -7.22
N GLN A 219 17.95 -6.36 -7.97
CA GLN A 219 18.44 -6.37 -9.36
C GLN A 219 19.97 -6.49 -9.44
N ASN A 220 20.68 -5.89 -8.52
CA ASN A 220 22.15 -5.91 -8.46
C ASN A 220 22.64 -6.09 -7.01
N PRO A 221 22.74 -7.34 -6.53
CA PRO A 221 23.23 -7.63 -5.18
C PRO A 221 24.66 -7.17 -4.90
N SER A 222 25.47 -6.89 -5.92
CA SER A 222 26.85 -6.41 -5.79
C SER A 222 26.98 -4.90 -5.76
N ILE A 223 25.88 -4.13 -5.83
CA ILE A 223 25.92 -2.66 -5.77
C ILE A 223 26.53 -2.19 -4.45
N SER A 224 27.48 -1.24 -4.51
CA SER A 224 28.02 -0.64 -3.29
C SER A 224 26.95 0.17 -2.56
N PHE A 225 26.93 0.13 -1.23
CA PHE A 225 25.93 0.88 -0.45
C PHE A 225 26.07 2.39 -0.60
N ALA A 226 27.26 2.90 -0.88
CA ALA A 226 27.46 4.32 -1.19
C ALA A 226 26.77 4.70 -2.52
N GLN A 227 26.91 3.87 -3.55
CA GLN A 227 26.25 4.06 -4.85
C GLN A 227 24.74 3.92 -4.70
N LEU A 228 24.27 2.88 -3.99
CA LEU A 228 22.84 2.65 -3.71
C LEU A 228 22.20 3.86 -3.02
N ALA A 229 22.87 4.39 -1.97
CA ALA A 229 22.40 5.58 -1.25
C ALA A 229 22.26 6.79 -2.19
N TYR A 230 23.27 7.05 -3.01
CA TYR A 230 23.26 8.15 -3.97
C TYR A 230 22.13 8.00 -4.99
N GLU A 231 22.00 6.84 -5.61
CA GLU A 231 20.99 6.57 -6.65
C GLU A 231 19.55 6.57 -6.13
N CYS A 232 19.34 6.24 -4.84
CA CYS A 232 18.02 6.24 -4.22
C CYS A 232 17.65 7.57 -3.54
N GLY A 233 18.55 8.57 -3.56
CA GLY A 233 18.28 9.90 -3.02
C GLY A 233 18.41 10.01 -1.50
N PHE A 234 19.24 9.16 -0.87
CA PHE A 234 19.65 9.35 0.51
C PHE A 234 20.80 10.38 0.60
N SER A 235 20.97 11.01 1.76
CA SER A 235 22.06 11.96 1.98
C SER A 235 23.43 11.29 1.95
N ASP A 236 23.51 10.09 2.54
CA ASP A 236 24.72 9.27 2.66
C ASP A 236 24.36 7.81 2.96
N GLN A 237 25.38 6.94 2.93
CA GLN A 237 25.24 5.52 3.21
C GLN A 237 24.73 5.25 4.65
N SER A 238 25.18 6.00 5.64
CA SER A 238 24.79 5.79 7.05
C SER A 238 23.31 6.12 7.27
N HIS A 239 22.81 7.18 6.63
CA HIS A 239 21.39 7.53 6.61
C HIS A 239 20.58 6.43 5.97
N MET A 240 21.01 5.92 4.81
CA MET A 240 20.31 4.81 4.12
C MET A 240 20.23 3.56 5.01
N ILE A 241 21.33 3.15 5.65
CA ILE A 241 21.34 1.94 6.52
C ILE A 241 20.39 2.11 7.71
N LYS A 242 20.34 3.29 8.33
CA LYS A 242 19.40 3.58 9.43
C LYS A 242 17.94 3.50 8.98
N GLU A 243 17.63 4.12 7.85
CA GLU A 243 16.28 4.07 7.26
C GLU A 243 15.91 2.63 6.90
N PHE A 244 16.81 1.89 6.28
CA PHE A 244 16.60 0.50 5.89
C PHE A 244 16.24 -0.37 7.10
N LYS A 245 16.99 -0.23 8.20
CA LYS A 245 16.72 -0.95 9.44
C LYS A 245 15.39 -0.57 10.07
N LEU A 246 15.00 0.72 10.01
CA LEU A 246 13.70 1.17 10.51
C LEU A 246 12.54 0.55 9.72
N PHE A 247 12.64 0.51 8.38
CA PHE A 247 11.57 0.04 7.50
C PHE A 247 11.47 -1.47 7.39
N SER A 248 12.59 -2.20 7.44
CA SER A 248 12.62 -3.64 7.22
C SER A 248 12.99 -4.46 8.47
N GLY A 249 13.49 -3.81 9.51
CA GLY A 249 14.07 -4.49 10.68
C GLY A 249 15.45 -5.08 10.42
N TYR A 250 15.94 -5.05 9.19
CA TYR A 250 17.24 -5.59 8.77
C TYR A 250 18.14 -4.51 8.20
N THR A 251 19.43 -4.74 8.22
CA THR A 251 20.36 -3.97 7.38
C THR A 251 20.29 -4.46 5.92
N PRO A 252 20.75 -3.67 4.94
CA PRO A 252 20.80 -4.12 3.55
C PRO A 252 21.57 -5.43 3.36
N THR A 253 22.63 -5.68 4.16
CA THR A 253 23.42 -6.91 4.13
C THR A 253 22.61 -8.12 4.62
N GLU A 254 21.89 -7.98 5.74
CA GLU A 254 21.07 -9.04 6.31
C GLU A 254 19.87 -9.39 5.44
N ASN A 255 19.39 -8.46 4.61
CA ASN A 255 18.28 -8.68 3.69
C ASN A 255 18.69 -9.42 2.40
N LEU A 256 19.99 -9.53 2.13
CA LEU A 256 20.56 -10.26 0.98
C LEU A 256 20.98 -11.70 1.32
N SER A 257 21.04 -12.05 2.60
CA SER A 257 21.35 -13.38 3.10
C SER A 257 20.06 -14.20 3.29
#